data_0f700c83abfc588454d7f165024faabb
#
_entry.id   0f700c83abfc588454d7f165024faabb
#
_cell.length_a   1.000
_cell.length_b   1.000
_cell.length_c   1.000
_cell.angle_alpha   90.00
_cell.angle_beta   90.00
_cell.angle_gamma   90.00
#
_symmetry.space_group_name_H-M   'P 1'
#
loop_
_entity.id
_entity.type
_entity.pdbx_description
1 polymer ?
#
loop_
_entity_poly.entity_id
_entity_poly.type
_entity_poly.pdbx_seq_one_letter_code
_entity_poly.pdbx_strand_id
1 'polypeptide(L)'
;VTPAQDAVAAALTSEHAAVYLYGLVEAYAAPTRKAEIATYAAEHRSQRDALARVLSAAGVEVPAAAPAYTPPEPVTDPVSAAKVAAAVEDDAAAAHRNVLSQADGDGIRHLGVTGLGGAAVRGARWRVALGVSPVTTPFPGIRT
;
A
#
# COMPACT_ATOMS: atom_id res chain seq x y z
N VAL A 1 10.85 8.60 -19.77
CA VAL A 1 10.53 7.96 -18.49
C VAL A 1 11.19 6.59 -18.44
N THR A 2 11.93 6.31 -17.38
CA THR A 2 12.60 5.02 -17.19
C THR A 2 11.64 3.96 -16.63
N PRO A 3 11.96 2.64 -16.78
CA PRO A 3 11.17 1.60 -16.12
C PRO A 3 11.10 1.77 -14.60
N ALA A 4 12.15 2.25 -13.96
CA ALA A 4 12.15 2.56 -12.53
C ALA A 4 11.18 3.70 -12.20
N GLN A 5 11.15 4.76 -12.98
CA GLN A 5 10.21 5.87 -12.81
C GLN A 5 8.75 5.45 -13.06
N ASP A 6 8.51 4.60 -14.06
CA ASP A 6 7.18 4.03 -14.28
C ASP A 6 6.71 3.19 -13.09
N ALA A 7 7.60 2.38 -12.53
CA ALA A 7 7.30 1.58 -11.34
C ALA A 7 6.99 2.47 -10.12
N VAL A 8 7.76 3.54 -9.93
CA VAL A 8 7.50 4.53 -8.85
C VAL A 8 6.14 5.21 -9.04
N ALA A 9 5.80 5.60 -10.28
CA ALA A 9 4.49 6.20 -10.57
C ALA A 9 3.33 5.24 -10.29
N ALA A 10 3.47 3.97 -10.66
CA ALA A 10 2.48 2.95 -10.37
C ALA A 10 2.32 2.70 -8.86
N ALA A 11 3.43 2.67 -8.12
CA ALA A 11 3.39 2.55 -6.67
C ALA A 11 2.74 3.77 -6.01
N LEU A 12 3.00 4.98 -6.51
CA LEU A 12 2.34 6.19 -6.03
C LEU A 12 0.81 6.11 -6.24
N THR A 13 0.37 5.63 -7.39
CA THR A 13 -1.06 5.42 -7.64
C THR A 13 -1.66 4.41 -6.65
N SER A 14 -0.94 3.34 -6.34
CA SER A 14 -1.35 2.36 -5.33
C SER A 14 -1.44 3.00 -3.93
N GLU A 15 -0.50 3.88 -3.57
CA GLU A 15 -0.53 4.58 -2.29
C GLU A 15 -1.68 5.60 -2.20
N HIS A 16 -2.02 6.28 -3.29
CA HIS A 16 -3.21 7.13 -3.32
C HIS A 16 -4.49 6.32 -3.03
N ALA A 17 -4.63 5.16 -3.64
CA ALA A 17 -5.74 4.26 -3.36
C ALA A 17 -5.74 3.76 -1.91
N ALA A 18 -4.57 3.39 -1.38
CA ALA A 18 -4.42 2.95 0.00
C ALA A 18 -4.86 4.01 1.01
N VAL A 19 -4.44 5.25 0.84
CA VAL A 19 -4.82 6.37 1.71
C VAL A 19 -6.35 6.56 1.71
N TYR A 20 -6.96 6.54 0.54
CA TYR A 20 -8.42 6.67 0.41
C TYR A 20 -9.14 5.48 1.08
N LEU A 21 -8.73 4.26 0.76
CA LEU A 21 -9.41 3.05 1.25
C LEU A 21 -9.23 2.84 2.76
N TYR A 22 -8.09 3.26 3.34
CA TYR A 22 -7.93 3.25 4.80
C TYR A 22 -8.90 4.21 5.50
N GLY A 23 -9.26 5.31 4.89
CA GLY A 23 -10.34 6.17 5.40
C GLY A 23 -11.69 5.45 5.46
N LEU A 24 -12.01 4.67 4.44
CA LEU A 24 -13.21 3.84 4.41
C LEU A 24 -13.14 2.70 5.43
N VAL A 25 -11.99 2.03 5.54
CA VAL A 25 -11.74 0.99 6.55
C VAL A 25 -11.95 1.54 7.96
N GLU A 26 -11.40 2.72 8.26
CA GLU A 26 -11.56 3.37 9.57
C GLU A 26 -13.02 3.58 9.93
N ALA A 27 -13.85 3.98 8.98
CA ALA A 27 -15.26 4.26 9.22
C ALA A 27 -16.06 3.05 9.69
N TYR A 28 -15.64 1.84 9.32
CA TYR A 28 -16.37 0.60 9.62
C TYR A 28 -15.63 -0.36 10.55
N ALA A 29 -14.38 -0.08 10.88
CA ALA A 29 -13.56 -0.93 11.71
C ALA A 29 -14.06 -1.00 13.17
N ALA A 30 -13.71 -2.09 13.85
CA ALA A 30 -13.92 -2.19 15.30
C ALA A 30 -13.17 -1.05 16.01
N PRO A 31 -13.78 -0.43 17.05
CA PRO A 31 -13.17 0.70 17.77
C PRO A 31 -11.77 0.41 18.31
N THR A 32 -11.51 -0.83 18.72
CA THR A 32 -10.20 -1.27 19.24
C THR A 32 -9.08 -1.25 18.21
N ARG A 33 -9.40 -1.15 16.91
CA ARG A 33 -8.42 -1.09 15.82
C ARG A 33 -8.15 0.30 15.30
N LYS A 34 -8.84 1.32 15.77
CA LYS A 34 -8.73 2.68 15.21
C LYS A 34 -7.32 3.28 15.34
N ALA A 35 -6.64 3.03 16.45
CA ALA A 35 -5.27 3.52 16.64
C ALA A 35 -4.29 2.86 15.66
N GLU A 36 -4.40 1.55 15.46
CA GLU A 36 -3.62 0.78 14.48
C GLU A 36 -3.87 1.29 13.05
N ILE A 37 -5.13 1.49 12.69
CA ILE A 37 -5.53 2.00 11.37
C ILE A 37 -4.96 3.40 11.13
N ALA A 38 -5.01 4.28 12.12
CA ALA A 38 -4.43 5.62 12.02
C ALA A 38 -2.92 5.57 11.77
N THR A 39 -2.21 4.66 12.43
CA THR A 39 -0.78 4.42 12.20
C THR A 39 -0.52 3.95 10.78
N TYR A 40 -1.28 2.98 10.29
CA TYR A 40 -1.11 2.44 8.92
C TYR A 40 -1.43 3.48 7.85
N ALA A 41 -2.49 4.25 8.04
CA ALA A 41 -2.82 5.34 7.13
C ALA A 41 -1.70 6.39 7.07
N ALA A 42 -1.08 6.72 8.20
CA ALA A 42 0.06 7.63 8.25
C ALA A 42 1.28 7.06 7.53
N GLU A 43 1.55 5.77 7.64
CA GLU A 43 2.62 5.09 6.92
C GLU A 43 2.39 5.14 5.41
N HIS A 44 1.16 4.92 4.93
CA HIS A 44 0.81 5.05 3.52
C HIS A 44 0.98 6.50 3.02
N ARG A 45 0.57 7.49 3.80
CA ARG A 45 0.82 8.90 3.44
C ARG A 45 2.31 9.21 3.33
N SER A 46 3.12 8.69 4.23
CA SER A 46 4.58 8.86 4.20
C SER A 46 5.20 8.22 2.95
N GLN A 47 4.78 7.02 2.59
CA GLN A 47 5.22 6.35 1.36
C GLN A 47 4.78 7.11 0.10
N ARG A 48 3.53 7.54 0.05
CA ARG A 48 3.00 8.39 -1.02
C ARG A 48 3.90 9.62 -1.24
N ASP A 49 4.20 10.32 -0.17
CA ASP A 49 4.98 11.56 -0.25
C ASP A 49 6.43 11.29 -0.69
N ALA A 50 7.02 10.19 -0.23
CA ALA A 50 8.38 9.79 -0.63
C ALA A 50 8.46 9.46 -2.12
N LEU A 51 7.49 8.70 -2.64
CA LEU A 51 7.41 8.36 -4.06
C LEU A 51 7.19 9.61 -4.94
N ALA A 52 6.31 10.51 -4.50
CA ALA A 52 6.05 11.76 -5.21
C ALA A 52 7.31 12.64 -5.29
N ARG A 53 8.09 12.71 -4.21
CA ARG A 53 9.35 13.47 -4.20
C ARG A 53 10.37 12.94 -5.21
N VAL A 54 10.48 11.63 -5.38
CA VAL A 54 11.39 11.02 -6.35
C VAL A 54 11.03 11.44 -7.77
N LEU A 55 9.76 11.37 -8.14
CA LEU A 55 9.30 11.78 -9.48
C LEU A 55 9.47 13.28 -9.70
N SER A 56 9.09 14.09 -8.73
CA SER A 56 9.22 15.53 -8.80
C SER A 56 10.68 15.96 -8.95
N ALA A 57 11.60 15.37 -8.19
CA ALA A 57 13.02 15.67 -8.27
C ALA A 57 13.62 15.28 -9.62
N ALA A 58 13.06 14.28 -10.29
CA ALA A 58 13.47 13.84 -11.62
C ALA A 58 12.81 14.63 -12.76
N GLY A 59 11.92 15.59 -12.44
CA GLY A 59 11.17 16.35 -13.44
C GLY A 59 10.14 15.51 -14.19
N VAL A 60 9.71 14.40 -13.62
CA VAL A 60 8.71 13.51 -14.19
C VAL A 60 7.33 13.86 -13.64
N GLU A 61 6.30 13.68 -14.45
CA GLU A 61 4.92 13.88 -14.02
C GLU A 61 4.60 13.06 -12.78
N VAL A 62 4.01 13.71 -11.77
CA VAL A 62 3.59 13.09 -10.52
C VAL A 62 2.11 12.76 -10.61
N PRO A 63 1.71 11.47 -10.63
CA PRO A 63 0.31 11.09 -10.66
C PRO A 63 -0.49 11.72 -9.51
N ALA A 64 -1.60 12.36 -9.83
CA ALA A 64 -2.52 12.92 -8.85
C ALA A 64 -3.45 11.83 -8.31
N ALA A 65 -3.94 12.04 -7.08
CA ALA A 65 -4.98 11.19 -6.52
C ALA A 65 -6.28 11.33 -7.32
N ALA A 66 -6.98 10.22 -7.53
CA ALA A 66 -8.34 10.25 -8.05
C ALA A 66 -9.32 10.75 -6.98
N PRO A 67 -10.51 11.28 -7.38
CA PRO A 67 -11.52 11.72 -6.41
C PRO A 67 -12.02 10.61 -5.50
N ALA A 68 -12.04 9.36 -5.99
CA ALA A 68 -12.46 8.19 -5.23
C ALA A 68 -11.86 6.93 -5.83
N TYR A 69 -11.82 5.88 -5.03
CA TYR A 69 -11.38 4.53 -5.43
C TYR A 69 -12.43 3.51 -5.01
N THR A 70 -12.69 2.53 -5.86
CA THR A 70 -13.63 1.45 -5.55
C THR A 70 -12.93 0.36 -4.75
N PRO A 71 -13.44 -0.01 -3.55
CA PRO A 71 -12.89 -1.14 -2.82
C PRO A 71 -13.18 -2.46 -3.57
N PRO A 72 -12.36 -3.53 -3.35
CA PRO A 72 -12.55 -4.82 -4.01
C PRO A 72 -13.85 -5.52 -3.60
N GLU A 73 -14.41 -5.14 -2.45
CA GLU A 73 -15.73 -5.57 -2.00
C GLU A 73 -16.38 -4.44 -1.19
N PRO A 74 -17.73 -4.44 -1.02
CA PRO A 74 -18.38 -3.43 -0.21
C PRO A 74 -17.90 -3.46 1.24
N VAL A 75 -17.63 -2.29 1.83
CA VAL A 75 -17.26 -2.17 3.24
C VAL A 75 -18.53 -1.82 4.02
N THR A 76 -19.01 -2.76 4.82
CA THR A 76 -20.29 -2.64 5.56
C THR A 76 -20.18 -2.96 7.05
N ASP A 77 -19.07 -3.57 7.48
CA ASP A 77 -18.86 -4.05 8.84
C ASP A 77 -17.35 -4.19 9.14
N PRO A 78 -16.96 -4.50 10.40
CA PRO A 78 -15.55 -4.66 10.75
C PRO A 78 -14.85 -5.78 9.99
N VAL A 79 -15.52 -6.85 9.61
CA VAL A 79 -14.91 -7.97 8.87
C VAL A 79 -14.60 -7.56 7.44
N SER A 80 -15.54 -6.97 6.73
CA SER A 80 -15.31 -6.48 5.37
C SER A 80 -14.27 -5.34 5.35
N ALA A 81 -14.24 -4.49 6.37
CA ALA A 81 -13.18 -3.49 6.53
C ALA A 81 -11.79 -4.13 6.62
N ALA A 82 -11.63 -5.17 7.44
CA ALA A 82 -10.37 -5.90 7.57
C ALA A 82 -9.98 -6.62 6.27
N LYS A 83 -10.93 -7.19 5.54
CA LYS A 83 -10.67 -7.82 4.24
C LYS A 83 -10.19 -6.81 3.20
N VAL A 84 -10.80 -5.64 3.13
CA VAL A 84 -10.36 -4.57 2.24
C VAL A 84 -8.97 -4.08 2.62
N ALA A 85 -8.70 -3.89 3.92
CA ALA A 85 -7.37 -3.51 4.38
C ALA A 85 -6.29 -4.54 3.99
N ALA A 86 -6.56 -5.83 4.15
CA ALA A 86 -5.64 -6.89 3.71
C ALA A 86 -5.40 -6.84 2.20
N ALA A 87 -6.44 -6.62 1.39
CA ALA A 87 -6.32 -6.48 -0.06
C ALA A 87 -5.50 -5.25 -0.45
N VAL A 88 -5.66 -4.12 0.25
CA VAL A 88 -4.85 -2.92 0.05
C VAL A 88 -3.37 -3.22 0.27
N GLU A 89 -3.03 -3.96 1.31
CA GLU A 89 -1.63 -4.32 1.59
C GLU A 89 -1.07 -5.28 0.55
N ASP A 90 -1.86 -6.21 0.03
CA ASP A 90 -1.43 -7.09 -1.06
C ASP A 90 -1.14 -6.29 -2.34
N ASP A 91 -1.98 -5.32 -2.68
CA ASP A 91 -1.76 -4.43 -3.82
C ASP A 91 -0.51 -3.56 -3.62
N ALA A 92 -0.32 -2.99 -2.44
CA ALA A 92 0.85 -2.21 -2.09
C ALA A 92 2.13 -3.06 -2.17
N ALA A 93 2.11 -4.28 -1.65
CA ALA A 93 3.24 -5.20 -1.72
C ALA A 93 3.62 -5.50 -3.18
N ALA A 94 2.65 -5.75 -4.05
CA ALA A 94 2.91 -5.99 -5.47
C ALA A 94 3.53 -4.77 -6.16
N ALA A 95 3.01 -3.58 -5.88
CA ALA A 95 3.52 -2.34 -6.46
C ALA A 95 4.96 -2.03 -6.00
N HIS A 96 5.25 -2.15 -4.71
CA HIS A 96 6.58 -1.91 -4.17
C HIS A 96 7.59 -2.99 -4.58
N ARG A 97 7.15 -4.24 -4.73
CA ARG A 97 7.99 -5.27 -5.30
C ARG A 97 8.41 -4.92 -6.72
N ASN A 98 7.51 -4.37 -7.53
CA ASN A 98 7.85 -3.90 -8.87
C ASN A 98 8.84 -2.73 -8.83
N VAL A 99 8.69 -1.78 -7.89
CA VAL A 99 9.68 -0.72 -7.68
C VAL A 99 11.06 -1.32 -7.41
N LEU A 100 11.14 -2.30 -6.50
CA LEU A 100 12.39 -2.96 -6.16
C LEU A 100 13.00 -3.68 -7.37
N SER A 101 12.19 -4.38 -8.15
CA SER A 101 12.58 -5.12 -9.34
C SER A 101 13.14 -4.21 -10.45
N GLN A 102 12.61 -2.99 -10.60
CA GLN A 102 12.98 -2.03 -11.63
C GLN A 102 14.00 -0.97 -11.14
N ALA A 103 14.39 -1.01 -9.87
CA ALA A 103 15.25 0.01 -9.29
C ALA A 103 16.59 0.11 -10.02
N ASP A 104 16.96 1.33 -10.40
CA ASP A 104 18.19 1.67 -11.12
C ASP A 104 19.20 2.42 -10.25
N GLY A 105 18.95 2.50 -8.94
CA GLY A 105 19.81 3.15 -7.96
C GLY A 105 19.37 2.86 -6.53
N ASP A 106 20.24 3.22 -5.59
CA ASP A 106 20.03 2.91 -4.16
C ASP A 106 18.82 3.62 -3.55
N GLY A 107 18.53 4.84 -3.97
CA GLY A 107 17.38 5.59 -3.46
C GLY A 107 16.05 4.92 -3.77
N ILE A 108 15.83 4.53 -5.03
CA ILE A 108 14.60 3.83 -5.45
C ILE A 108 14.57 2.42 -4.86
N ARG A 109 15.71 1.73 -4.80
CA ARG A 109 15.79 0.40 -4.17
C ARG A 109 15.38 0.48 -2.69
N HIS A 110 15.85 1.48 -1.96
CA HIS A 110 15.49 1.68 -0.56
C HIS A 110 13.98 1.92 -0.40
N LEU A 111 13.36 2.72 -1.25
CA LEU A 111 11.91 2.92 -1.26
C LEU A 111 11.15 1.60 -1.48
N GLY A 112 11.61 0.79 -2.43
CA GLY A 112 11.00 -0.52 -2.70
C GLY A 112 11.09 -1.47 -1.50
N VAL A 113 12.26 -1.54 -0.86
CA VAL A 113 12.46 -2.36 0.34
C VAL A 113 11.55 -1.91 1.49
N THR A 114 11.53 -0.62 1.77
CA THR A 114 10.71 -0.04 2.85
C THR A 114 9.23 -0.25 2.58
N GLY A 115 8.77 0.02 1.36
CA GLY A 115 7.37 -0.14 0.98
C GLY A 115 6.91 -1.60 1.01
N LEU A 116 7.70 -2.50 0.44
CA LEU A 116 7.39 -3.93 0.42
C LEU A 116 7.36 -4.52 1.84
N GLY A 117 8.38 -4.23 2.65
CA GLY A 117 8.46 -4.72 4.02
C GLY A 117 7.30 -4.23 4.89
N GLY A 118 6.95 -2.95 4.80
CA GLY A 118 5.81 -2.38 5.52
C GLY A 118 4.48 -3.01 5.12
N ALA A 119 4.23 -3.15 3.82
CA ALA A 119 3.01 -3.78 3.31
C ALA A 119 2.91 -5.26 3.73
N ALA A 120 4.02 -5.99 3.69
CA ALA A 120 4.05 -7.38 4.13
C ALA A 120 3.68 -7.55 5.61
N VAL A 121 4.21 -6.69 6.47
CA VAL A 121 3.92 -6.73 7.92
C VAL A 121 2.47 -6.33 8.20
N ARG A 122 1.99 -5.23 7.62
CA ARG A 122 0.59 -4.79 7.81
C ARG A 122 -0.39 -5.84 7.27
N GLY A 123 -0.11 -6.41 6.10
CA GLY A 123 -0.92 -7.48 5.53
C GLY A 123 -0.98 -8.72 6.42
N ALA A 124 0.15 -9.14 7.00
CA ALA A 124 0.20 -10.25 7.95
C ALA A 124 -0.67 -9.97 9.19
N ARG A 125 -0.62 -8.75 9.73
CA ARG A 125 -1.44 -8.35 10.88
C ARG A 125 -2.94 -8.38 10.57
N TRP A 126 -3.35 -7.95 9.37
CA TRP A 126 -4.73 -8.07 8.94
C TRP A 126 -5.18 -9.52 8.77
N ARG A 127 -4.31 -10.40 8.27
CA ARG A 127 -4.62 -11.84 8.19
C ARG A 127 -4.77 -12.47 9.57
N VAL A 128 -3.95 -12.07 10.53
CA VAL A 128 -4.15 -12.46 11.94
C VAL A 128 -5.53 -12.03 12.44
N ALA A 129 -5.90 -10.78 12.19
CA ALA A 129 -7.21 -10.24 12.60
C ALA A 129 -8.38 -11.01 11.98
N LEU A 130 -8.23 -11.49 10.75
CA LEU A 130 -9.22 -12.26 10.01
C LEU A 130 -9.21 -13.75 10.35
N GLY A 131 -8.22 -14.24 11.08
CA GLY A 131 -8.06 -15.67 11.35
C GLY A 131 -7.69 -16.49 10.11
N VAL A 132 -7.10 -15.85 9.10
CA VAL A 132 -6.68 -16.49 7.83
C VAL A 132 -5.27 -17.06 7.99
N SER A 133 -5.05 -18.25 7.45
CA SER A 133 -3.77 -18.96 7.49
C SER A 133 -3.35 -19.37 6.07
N PRO A 134 -2.06 -19.25 5.71
CA PRO A 134 -0.96 -18.65 6.49
C PRO A 134 -1.08 -17.12 6.59
N VAL A 135 -0.55 -16.55 7.67
CA VAL A 135 -0.58 -15.08 7.88
C VAL A 135 0.52 -14.37 7.10
N THR A 136 1.61 -15.06 6.80
CA THR A 136 2.74 -14.54 6.01
C THR A 136 2.92 -15.33 4.73
N THR A 137 3.54 -14.68 3.74
CA THR A 137 3.95 -15.33 2.49
C THR A 137 5.47 -15.26 2.36
N PRO A 138 6.14 -16.32 1.83
CA PRO A 138 7.60 -16.30 1.68
C PRO A 138 8.09 -15.25 0.68
N PHE A 139 7.26 -14.91 -0.29
CA PHE A 139 7.60 -13.94 -1.33
C PHE A 139 6.48 -12.89 -1.45
N PRO A 140 6.41 -11.90 -0.53
CA PRO A 140 5.35 -10.88 -0.58
C PRO A 140 5.42 -10.09 -1.88
N GLY A 141 4.24 -9.74 -2.40
CA GLY A 141 4.10 -9.02 -3.65
C GLY A 141 4.11 -9.88 -4.90
N ILE A 142 4.34 -11.20 -4.82
CA ILE A 142 4.12 -12.12 -5.92
C ILE A 142 2.63 -12.49 -5.94
N ARG A 143 1.99 -12.26 -7.09
CA ARG A 143 0.62 -12.70 -7.34
C ARG A 143 0.64 -14.06 -8.02
N THR A 144 -0.18 -14.96 -7.54
CA THR A 144 -0.40 -16.29 -8.11
C THR A 144 -1.71 -16.33 -8.89
#